data_b42d71a2845de9b5e3f202fd188dacfe
#
_entry.id   b42d71a2845de9b5e3f202fd188dacfe
#
_cell.length_a   1.000
_cell.length_b   1.000
_cell.length_c   1.000
_cell.angle_alpha   90.00
_cell.angle_beta   90.00
_cell.angle_gamma   90.00
#
_symmetry.space_group_name_H-M   'P 1'
#
loop_
_entity.id
_entity.type
_entity.pdbx_description
1 polymer ?
#
loop_
_entity_poly.entity_id
_entity_poly.type
_entity_poly.pdbx_seq_one_letter_code
_entity_poly.pdbx_strand_id
1 'polypeptide(L)'
;MLEETVPPRAVPLPGRVLLAWCGIAGLAGAFAWHAPERNGWAALALALGLALDGLARIADAWLARRDGGPPRIAGLPSLVLAFGPGTRLGTLLFALALLAWPAGFPLLASGLAGLIAMGAVARLALAWIVLRIRVEPEA
;
A
#
# COMPACT_ATOMS: atom_id res chain seq x y z
N MET A 1 32.04 -16.49 -19.24
CA MET A 1 31.32 -16.82 -18.00
C MET A 1 30.24 -15.77 -17.79
N LEU A 2 29.04 -16.09 -18.14
CA LEU A 2 27.87 -15.25 -17.83
C LEU A 2 27.45 -15.64 -16.42
N GLU A 3 27.77 -14.79 -15.48
CA GLU A 3 27.22 -14.86 -14.12
C GLU A 3 25.72 -14.63 -14.25
N GLU A 4 24.97 -15.71 -14.20
CA GLU A 4 23.51 -15.69 -14.15
C GLU A 4 23.14 -15.04 -12.81
N THR A 5 23.03 -13.72 -12.82
CA THR A 5 22.51 -12.98 -11.67
C THR A 5 21.06 -13.38 -11.49
N VAL A 6 20.84 -14.37 -10.62
CA VAL A 6 19.49 -14.74 -10.17
C VAL A 6 18.82 -13.47 -9.68
N PRO A 7 17.71 -13.03 -10.31
CA PRO A 7 17.04 -11.82 -9.88
C PRO A 7 16.64 -11.98 -8.41
N PRO A 8 16.84 -10.95 -7.59
CA PRO A 8 16.49 -11.00 -6.18
C PRO A 8 15.01 -11.39 -6.06
N ARG A 9 14.75 -12.42 -5.27
CA ARG A 9 13.37 -12.86 -4.97
C ARG A 9 12.57 -11.66 -4.52
N ALA A 10 11.55 -11.29 -5.29
CA ALA A 10 10.64 -10.22 -4.91
C ALA A 10 9.94 -10.60 -3.59
N VAL A 11 10.35 -9.95 -2.51
CA VAL A 11 9.71 -10.11 -1.21
C VAL A 11 8.43 -9.30 -1.24
N PRO A 12 7.25 -9.88 -0.98
CA PRO A 12 5.97 -9.18 -1.07
C PRO A 12 5.87 -7.98 -0.12
N LEU A 13 6.57 -8.06 1.00
CA LEU A 13 6.62 -7.01 2.02
C LEU A 13 8.07 -6.76 2.42
N PRO A 14 8.77 -5.84 1.76
CA PRO A 14 10.10 -5.44 2.18
C PRO A 14 10.06 -4.82 3.58
N GLY A 15 11.11 -5.03 4.38
CA GLY A 15 11.16 -4.56 5.78
C GLY A 15 10.88 -3.08 5.97
N ARG A 16 11.20 -2.25 4.96
CA ARG A 16 10.88 -0.81 4.94
C ARG A 16 9.38 -0.52 4.95
N VAL A 17 8.62 -1.31 4.21
CA VAL A 17 7.15 -1.18 4.13
C VAL A 17 6.52 -1.62 5.43
N LEU A 18 6.98 -2.72 6.01
CA LEU A 18 6.52 -3.19 7.32
C LEU A 18 6.80 -2.15 8.41
N LEU A 19 7.97 -1.55 8.41
CA LEU A 19 8.32 -0.51 9.39
C LEU A 19 7.41 0.71 9.27
N ALA A 20 7.15 1.17 8.03
CA ALA A 20 6.24 2.28 7.77
C ALA A 20 4.80 1.94 8.21
N TRP A 21 4.32 0.74 7.94
CA TRP A 21 3.01 0.28 8.36
C TRP A 21 2.87 0.20 9.88
N CYS A 22 3.88 -0.36 10.55
CA CYS A 22 3.90 -0.40 12.01
C CYS A 22 3.90 1.01 12.62
N GLY A 23 4.63 1.95 12.02
CA GLY A 23 4.62 3.34 12.43
C GLY A 23 3.25 4.00 12.28
N ILE A 24 2.62 3.86 11.12
CA ILE A 24 1.29 4.39 10.84
C ILE A 24 0.24 3.73 11.75
N ALA A 25 0.26 2.41 11.88
CA ALA A 25 -0.67 1.67 12.73
C ALA A 25 -0.49 2.02 14.21
N GLY A 26 0.74 2.18 14.66
CA GLY A 26 1.07 2.60 16.03
C GLY A 26 0.55 4.01 16.34
N LEU A 27 0.76 4.96 15.43
CA LEU A 27 0.21 6.31 15.56
C LEU A 27 -1.32 6.29 15.58
N ALA A 28 -1.95 5.58 14.66
CA ALA A 28 -3.40 5.45 14.60
C ALA A 28 -3.97 4.82 15.88
N GLY A 29 -3.31 3.79 16.38
CA GLY A 29 -3.67 3.13 17.64
C GLY A 29 -3.56 4.07 18.85
N ALA A 30 -2.50 4.85 18.94
CA ALA A 30 -2.31 5.82 20.01
C ALA A 30 -3.40 6.92 19.99
N PHE A 31 -3.73 7.45 18.82
CA PHE A 31 -4.80 8.44 18.68
C PHE A 31 -6.19 7.86 18.96
N ALA A 32 -6.45 6.62 18.56
CA ALA A 32 -7.70 5.92 18.87
C ALA A 32 -7.81 5.63 20.37
N TRP A 33 -6.71 5.28 21.02
CA TRP A 33 -6.68 5.06 22.47
C TRP A 33 -6.99 6.34 23.27
N HIS A 34 -6.46 7.47 22.80
CA HIS A 34 -6.62 8.76 23.50
C HIS A 34 -8.03 9.34 23.39
N ALA A 35 -8.71 9.11 22.26
CA ALA A 35 -10.08 9.58 22.02
C ALA A 35 -10.84 8.59 21.11
N PRO A 36 -11.29 7.45 21.64
CA PRO A 36 -11.86 6.37 20.84
C PRO A 36 -13.13 6.77 20.10
N GLU A 37 -13.97 7.59 20.70
CA GLU A 37 -15.21 8.06 20.09
C GLU A 37 -14.98 8.94 18.86
N ARG A 38 -13.92 9.74 18.89
CA ARG A 38 -13.60 10.67 17.82
C ARG A 38 -12.68 10.04 16.76
N ASN A 39 -11.70 9.27 17.18
CA ASN A 39 -10.61 8.80 16.34
C ASN A 39 -10.76 7.34 15.92
N GLY A 40 -11.63 6.58 16.58
CA GLY A 40 -11.77 5.14 16.36
C GLY A 40 -12.14 4.78 14.93
N TRP A 41 -13.08 5.48 14.33
CA TRP A 41 -13.48 5.25 12.95
C TRP A 41 -12.37 5.51 11.93
N ALA A 42 -11.63 6.59 12.11
CA ALA A 42 -10.52 6.93 11.23
C ALA A 42 -9.37 5.94 11.36
N ALA A 43 -9.07 5.50 12.57
CA ALA A 43 -8.08 4.47 12.83
C ALA A 43 -8.49 3.12 12.22
N LEU A 44 -9.77 2.75 12.32
CA LEU A 44 -10.29 1.53 11.70
C LEU A 44 -10.22 1.62 10.16
N ALA A 45 -10.63 2.74 9.58
CA ALA A 45 -10.53 2.95 8.13
C ALA A 45 -9.08 2.84 7.64
N LEU A 46 -8.14 3.39 8.38
CA LEU A 46 -6.72 3.30 8.07
C LEU A 46 -6.21 1.85 8.18
N ALA A 47 -6.61 1.11 9.22
CA ALA A 47 -6.25 -0.29 9.37
C ALA A 47 -6.79 -1.16 8.22
N LEU A 48 -8.04 -0.92 7.81
CA LEU A 48 -8.64 -1.61 6.65
C LEU A 48 -7.94 -1.25 5.35
N GLY A 49 -7.57 0.01 5.15
CA GLY A 49 -6.78 0.45 4.01
C GLY A 49 -5.42 -0.26 3.93
N LEU A 50 -4.71 -0.33 5.04
CA LEU A 50 -3.42 -1.06 5.13
C LEU A 50 -3.59 -2.56 4.87
N ALA A 51 -4.65 -3.18 5.39
CA ALA A 51 -4.95 -4.59 5.13
C ALA A 51 -5.23 -4.83 3.64
N LEU A 52 -5.99 -3.96 3.00
CA LEU A 52 -6.28 -4.03 1.57
C LEU A 52 -5.01 -3.86 0.72
N ASP A 53 -4.14 -2.92 1.06
CA ASP A 53 -2.84 -2.75 0.39
C ASP A 53 -1.96 -4.00 0.58
N GLY A 54 -1.99 -4.63 1.75
CA GLY A 54 -1.30 -5.89 2.01
C GLY A 54 -1.78 -7.01 1.10
N LEU A 55 -3.09 -7.17 0.97
CA LEU A 55 -3.69 -8.15 0.07
C LEU A 55 -3.31 -7.89 -1.39
N ALA A 56 -3.33 -6.64 -1.83
CA ALA A 56 -2.91 -6.28 -3.17
C ALA A 56 -1.44 -6.64 -3.44
N ARG A 57 -0.55 -6.37 -2.49
CA ARG A 57 0.88 -6.73 -2.60
C ARG A 57 1.10 -8.25 -2.64
N ILE A 58 0.35 -9.00 -1.85
CA ILE A 58 0.40 -10.47 -1.84
C ILE A 58 -0.07 -11.01 -3.20
N ALA A 59 -1.17 -10.45 -3.75
CA ALA A 59 -1.67 -10.82 -5.05
C ALA A 59 -0.64 -10.53 -6.17
N ASP A 60 -0.02 -9.35 -6.15
CA ASP A 60 1.03 -8.98 -7.10
C ASP A 60 2.24 -9.94 -7.01
N ALA A 61 2.67 -10.27 -5.79
CA ALA A 61 3.78 -11.18 -5.59
C ALA A 61 3.45 -12.61 -6.02
N TRP A 62 2.21 -13.04 -5.82
CA TRP A 62 1.75 -14.36 -6.26
C TRP A 62 1.72 -14.45 -7.80
N LEU A 63 1.21 -13.42 -8.47
CA LEU A 63 1.23 -13.32 -9.92
C LEU A 63 2.67 -13.31 -10.47
N ALA A 64 3.55 -12.51 -9.88
CA ALA A 64 4.94 -12.43 -10.28
C ALA A 64 5.67 -13.78 -10.19
N ARG A 65 5.35 -14.59 -9.19
CA ARG A 65 5.91 -15.95 -9.05
C ARG A 65 5.41 -16.92 -10.11
N ARG A 66 4.16 -16.75 -10.53
CA ARG A 66 3.51 -17.66 -11.48
C ARG A 66 3.94 -17.40 -12.92
N ASP A 67 4.26 -16.17 -13.26
CA ASP A 67 4.41 -15.68 -14.63
C ASP A 67 5.80 -15.11 -14.95
N GLY A 68 6.77 -15.22 -14.05
CA GLY A 68 8.15 -14.82 -14.30
C GLY A 68 8.44 -13.31 -14.24
N GLY A 69 7.49 -12.49 -13.80
CA GLY A 69 7.74 -11.06 -13.58
C GLY A 69 6.47 -10.22 -13.52
N PRO A 70 6.47 -9.12 -12.74
CA PRO A 70 5.36 -8.20 -12.71
C PRO A 70 5.22 -7.49 -14.06
N PRO A 71 3.98 -7.24 -14.53
CA PRO A 71 3.76 -6.42 -15.71
C PRO A 71 4.31 -5.02 -15.44
N ARG A 72 5.41 -4.67 -16.11
CA ARG A 72 5.92 -3.30 -16.09
C ARG A 72 5.02 -2.46 -16.97
N ILE A 73 4.09 -1.75 -16.36
CA ILE A 73 3.43 -0.64 -17.03
C ILE A 73 4.41 0.51 -16.97
N ALA A 74 5.24 0.60 -18.02
CA ALA A 74 6.11 1.74 -18.22
C ALA A 74 5.23 2.97 -18.41
N GLY A 75 5.35 3.98 -17.54
CA GLY A 75 4.93 5.32 -17.85
C GLY A 75 3.90 6.00 -16.97
N LEU A 76 3.51 5.44 -15.83
CA LEU A 76 2.76 6.21 -14.84
C LEU A 76 3.56 6.33 -13.54
N PRO A 77 4.35 7.42 -13.36
CA PRO A 77 4.68 7.86 -12.03
C PRO A 77 3.37 8.36 -11.42
N SER A 78 2.52 7.47 -10.94
CA SER A 78 1.35 7.92 -10.23
C SER A 78 1.84 8.55 -8.93
N LEU A 79 1.48 9.80 -8.72
CA LEU A 79 1.61 10.49 -7.43
C LEU A 79 1.14 9.58 -6.28
N VAL A 80 0.13 8.74 -6.52
CA VAL A 80 -0.39 7.73 -5.61
C VAL A 80 0.67 6.67 -5.24
N LEU A 81 1.55 6.28 -6.17
CA LEU A 81 2.65 5.36 -5.88
C LEU A 81 3.80 6.06 -5.14
N ALA A 82 4.01 7.35 -5.40
CA ALA A 82 5.02 8.14 -4.71
C ALA A 82 4.64 8.47 -3.26
N PHE A 83 3.36 8.66 -2.97
CA PHE A 83 2.83 8.96 -1.65
C PHE A 83 2.17 7.76 -0.95
N GLY A 84 2.23 6.57 -1.56
CA GLY A 84 1.65 5.36 -0.99
C GLY A 84 2.24 4.96 0.36
N PRO A 85 1.52 4.14 1.13
CA PRO A 85 2.01 3.61 2.39
C PRO A 85 3.21 2.71 2.10
N GLY A 86 4.34 3.05 2.61
CA GLY A 86 5.60 2.36 2.35
C GLY A 86 6.64 3.24 1.67
N THR A 87 6.28 4.46 1.28
CA THR A 87 7.25 5.49 0.97
C THR A 87 7.59 6.25 2.26
N ARG A 88 8.88 6.47 2.48
CA ARG A 88 9.35 7.25 3.63
C ARG A 88 8.73 8.65 3.64
N LEU A 89 8.53 9.21 2.46
CA LEU A 89 7.97 10.55 2.30
C LEU A 89 6.51 10.62 2.74
N GLY A 90 5.68 9.68 2.34
CA GLY A 90 4.26 9.63 2.71
C GLY A 90 4.05 9.47 4.22
N THR A 91 4.82 8.58 4.84
CA THR A 91 4.78 8.37 6.30
C THR A 91 5.25 9.61 7.06
N LEU A 92 6.31 10.24 6.59
CA LEU A 92 6.88 11.43 7.20
C LEU A 92 5.94 12.63 7.09
N LEU A 93 5.33 12.84 5.92
CA LEU A 93 4.32 13.89 5.72
C LEU A 93 3.09 13.68 6.60
N PHE A 94 2.64 12.45 6.72
CA PHE A 94 1.53 12.11 7.61
C PHE A 94 1.86 12.39 9.08
N ALA A 95 3.04 11.99 9.54
CA ALA A 95 3.51 12.27 10.90
C ALA A 95 3.65 13.77 11.16
N LEU A 96 4.23 14.52 10.22
CA LEU A 96 4.37 15.98 10.33
C LEU A 96 3.00 16.68 10.35
N ALA A 97 2.07 16.26 9.51
CA ALA A 97 0.73 16.80 9.48
C ALA A 97 -0.02 16.56 10.80
N LEU A 98 0.15 15.38 11.40
CA LEU A 98 -0.42 15.08 12.72
C LEU A 98 0.23 15.89 13.83
N LEU A 99 1.53 16.15 13.74
CA LEU A 99 2.25 16.98 14.71
C LEU A 99 1.78 18.43 14.64
N ALA A 100 1.56 18.94 13.42
CA ALA A 100 1.10 20.30 13.19
C ALA A 100 -0.39 20.48 13.57
N TRP A 101 -1.20 19.46 13.36
CA TRP A 101 -2.64 19.52 13.60
C TRP A 101 -3.20 18.20 14.16
N PRO A 102 -2.95 17.90 15.46
CA PRO A 102 -3.42 16.65 16.06
C PRO A 102 -4.94 16.52 16.11
N ALA A 103 -5.66 17.63 16.17
CA ALA A 103 -7.13 17.65 16.11
C ALA A 103 -7.69 17.20 14.75
N GLY A 104 -6.90 17.29 13.70
CA GLY A 104 -7.23 16.86 12.33
C GLY A 104 -7.03 15.38 12.05
N PHE A 105 -6.67 14.57 13.04
CA PHE A 105 -6.43 13.13 12.88
C PHE A 105 -7.55 12.41 12.12
N PRO A 106 -8.85 12.59 12.42
CA PRO A 106 -9.90 11.87 11.70
C PRO A 106 -9.90 12.18 10.20
N LEU A 107 -9.68 13.43 9.84
CA LEU A 107 -9.61 13.86 8.44
C LEU A 107 -8.37 13.33 7.73
N LEU A 108 -7.21 13.50 8.36
CA LEU A 108 -5.93 13.05 7.80
C LEU A 108 -5.88 11.53 7.65
N ALA A 109 -6.32 10.79 8.65
CA ALA A 109 -6.33 9.33 8.61
C ALA A 109 -7.34 8.79 7.59
N SER A 110 -8.52 9.39 7.48
CA SER A 110 -9.51 9.02 6.47
C SER A 110 -9.03 9.34 5.05
N GLY A 111 -8.40 10.49 4.85
CA GLY A 111 -7.78 10.86 3.58
C GLY A 111 -6.67 9.90 3.17
N LEU A 112 -5.78 9.56 4.09
CA LEU A 112 -4.72 8.58 3.85
C LEU A 112 -5.29 7.19 3.57
N ALA A 113 -6.30 6.75 4.33
CA ALA A 113 -6.97 5.48 4.10
C ALA A 113 -7.60 5.41 2.70
N GLY A 114 -8.23 6.50 2.25
CA GLY A 114 -8.78 6.61 0.90
C GLY A 114 -7.70 6.49 -0.19
N LEU A 115 -6.57 7.18 -0.04
CA LEU A 115 -5.45 7.09 -0.98
C LEU A 115 -4.86 5.68 -1.03
N ILE A 116 -4.70 5.05 0.12
CA ILE A 116 -4.22 3.67 0.22
C ILE A 116 -5.19 2.70 -0.48
N ALA A 117 -6.48 2.84 -0.19
CA ALA A 117 -7.51 2.00 -0.79
C ALA A 117 -7.58 2.15 -2.31
N MET A 118 -7.50 3.39 -2.83
CA MET A 118 -7.45 3.64 -4.27
C MET A 118 -6.25 2.97 -4.93
N GLY A 119 -5.07 3.08 -4.33
CA GLY A 119 -3.85 2.42 -4.81
C GLY A 119 -3.98 0.90 -4.81
N ALA A 120 -4.54 0.32 -3.75
CA ALA A 120 -4.75 -1.11 -3.63
C ALA A 120 -5.76 -1.64 -4.66
N VAL A 121 -6.88 -0.94 -4.84
CA VAL A 121 -7.91 -1.29 -5.84
C VAL A 121 -7.34 -1.22 -7.25
N ALA A 122 -6.56 -0.19 -7.57
CA ALA A 122 -5.92 -0.07 -8.87
C ALA A 122 -4.98 -1.25 -9.17
N ARG A 123 -4.18 -1.68 -8.19
CA ARG A 123 -3.31 -2.86 -8.32
C ARG A 123 -4.10 -4.14 -8.51
N LEU A 124 -5.13 -4.35 -7.72
CA LEU A 124 -6.01 -5.53 -7.83
C LEU A 124 -6.73 -5.57 -9.18
N ALA A 125 -7.21 -4.43 -9.67
CA ALA A 125 -7.84 -4.32 -10.98
C ALA A 125 -6.86 -4.68 -12.11
N LEU A 126 -5.63 -4.17 -12.05
CA LEU A 126 -4.58 -4.52 -13.02
C LEU A 126 -4.24 -6.01 -12.97
N ALA A 127 -4.10 -6.57 -11.78
CA ALA A 127 -3.85 -7.99 -11.60
C ALA A 127 -4.97 -8.84 -12.20
N TRP A 128 -6.22 -8.43 -11.99
CA TRP A 128 -7.39 -9.12 -12.55
C TRP A 128 -7.46 -9.03 -14.07
N ILE A 129 -7.17 -7.86 -14.65
CA ILE A 129 -7.12 -7.66 -16.11
C ILE A 129 -6.06 -8.55 -16.74
N VAL A 130 -4.87 -8.61 -16.15
CA VAL A 130 -3.78 -9.46 -16.63
C VAL A 130 -4.18 -10.95 -16.60
N LEU A 131 -4.81 -11.39 -15.54
CA LEU A 131 -5.33 -12.76 -15.43
C LEU A 131 -6.37 -13.07 -16.52
N ARG A 132 -7.27 -12.13 -16.77
CA ARG A 132 -8.35 -12.31 -17.75
C ARG A 132 -7.84 -12.40 -19.19
N ILE A 133 -6.91 -11.54 -19.57
CA ILE A 133 -6.29 -11.56 -20.91
C ILE A 133 -5.56 -12.88 -21.17
N ARG A 134 -5.01 -13.52 -20.13
CA ARG A 134 -4.28 -14.79 -20.28
C ARG A 134 -5.19 -16.02 -20.32
N VAL A 135 -6.39 -15.92 -19.78
CA VAL A 135 -7.37 -17.00 -19.78
C VAL A 135 -8.12 -17.10 -21.11
N GLU A 136 -8.15 -16.02 -21.91
CA GLU A 136 -8.64 -16.05 -23.28
C GLU A 136 -7.44 -16.27 -24.23
N PRO A 137 -7.07 -17.52 -24.54
CA PRO A 137 -6.15 -17.78 -25.64
C PRO A 137 -6.83 -17.30 -26.93
N GLU A 138 -6.09 -16.61 -27.76
CA GLU A 138 -6.57 -16.13 -29.05
C GLU A 138 -7.36 -17.24 -29.78
N ALA A 139 -8.63 -17.00 -29.95
CA ALA A 139 -9.47 -17.85 -30.79
C ALA A 139 -9.14 -17.61 -32.28
#